data_40fe6353a24d67271aa1b6a1263ca094
#
_entry.id   40fe6353a24d67271aa1b6a1263ca094
#
_cell.length_a   1.000
_cell.length_b   1.000
_cell.length_c   1.000
_cell.angle_alpha   90.00
_cell.angle_beta   90.00
_cell.angle_gamma   90.00
#
_symmetry.space_group_name_H-M   'P 1'
#
loop_
_entity.id
_entity.type
_entity.pdbx_description
1 polymer ?
#
loop_
_entity_poly.entity_id
_entity_poly.type
_entity_poly.pdbx_seq_one_letter_code
_entity_poly.pdbx_strand_id
1 'polypeptide(L)'
;MTNLNGKRLHKLLIDFLIHNNIAGSTVWTGVDGFGKRKRSTIQLEGITINMPLIMEIIDEKLKLEPLLPELKRMVDDNGLVTIHEVDSI
;
A
#
# COMPACT_ATOMS: atom_id res chain seq x y z
N MET A 1 -4.17 -19.99 0.20
CA MET A 1 -4.14 -18.68 0.82
C MET A 1 -5.27 -17.81 0.31
N THR A 2 -5.85 -17.07 1.19
CA THR A 2 -6.97 -16.21 0.84
C THR A 2 -6.49 -15.02 0.03
N ASN A 3 -7.16 -14.75 -1.07
CA ASN A 3 -6.89 -13.53 -1.82
C ASN A 3 -7.55 -12.37 -1.09
N LEU A 4 -6.72 -11.49 -0.59
CA LEU A 4 -7.21 -10.27 0.02
C LEU A 4 -7.42 -9.24 -1.07
N ASN A 5 -8.59 -8.63 -1.10
CA ASN A 5 -8.77 -7.48 -1.96
C ASN A 5 -7.97 -6.31 -1.39
N GLY A 6 -7.70 -5.30 -2.21
CA GLY A 6 -6.88 -4.18 -1.78
C GLY A 6 -7.42 -3.48 -0.55
N LYS A 7 -8.72 -3.43 -0.41
CA LYS A 7 -9.37 -2.78 0.70
C LYS A 7 -9.08 -3.49 2.03
N ARG A 8 -9.04 -4.80 1.99
CA ARG A 8 -8.77 -5.59 3.17
C ARG A 8 -7.29 -5.59 3.51
N LEU A 9 -6.46 -5.69 2.50
CA LEU A 9 -5.02 -5.69 2.68
C LEU A 9 -4.54 -4.36 3.28
N HIS A 10 -5.02 -3.23 2.76
CA HIS A 10 -4.55 -1.96 3.28
C HIS A 10 -4.94 -1.73 4.73
N LYS A 11 -6.08 -2.27 5.16
CA LYS A 11 -6.45 -2.20 6.58
C LYS A 11 -5.48 -2.97 7.45
N LEU A 12 -5.10 -4.16 7.02
CA LEU A 12 -4.12 -4.96 7.75
C LEU A 12 -2.77 -4.26 7.82
N LEU A 13 -2.37 -3.63 6.72
CA LEU A 13 -1.12 -2.88 6.68
C LEU A 13 -1.16 -1.69 7.63
N ILE A 14 -2.26 -0.94 7.64
CA ILE A 14 -2.39 0.19 8.55
C ILE A 14 -2.31 -0.27 10.00
N ASP A 15 -3.03 -1.33 10.35
CA ASP A 15 -3.00 -1.86 11.71
C ASP A 15 -1.59 -2.28 12.10
N PHE A 16 -0.87 -2.91 11.20
CA PHE A 16 0.51 -3.30 11.44
C PHE A 16 1.40 -2.09 11.70
N LEU A 17 1.24 -1.04 10.91
CA LEU A 17 2.05 0.17 11.06
C LEU A 17 1.73 0.91 12.36
N ILE A 18 0.46 1.01 12.71
CA ILE A 18 0.06 1.62 13.97
C ILE A 18 0.64 0.85 15.14
N HIS A 19 0.57 -0.47 15.08
CA HIS A 19 1.09 -1.33 16.14
C HIS A 19 2.59 -1.19 16.32
N ASN A 20 3.30 -0.82 15.25
CA ASN A 20 4.74 -0.63 15.28
C ASN A 20 5.13 0.83 15.43
N ASN A 21 4.22 1.69 15.83
CA ASN A 21 4.47 3.10 16.16
C ASN A 21 5.04 3.91 15.00
N ILE A 22 4.61 3.61 13.79
CA ILE A 22 5.02 4.40 12.64
C ILE A 22 4.34 5.75 12.68
N ALA A 23 5.09 6.80 12.33
CA ALA A 23 4.63 8.19 12.48
C ALA A 23 3.40 8.50 11.64
N GLY A 24 3.29 7.93 10.45
CA GLY A 24 2.11 8.16 9.65
C GLY A 24 2.11 7.40 8.34
N SER A 25 0.92 7.26 7.80
CA SER A 25 0.77 6.71 6.47
C SER A 25 -0.45 7.34 5.82
N THR A 26 -0.46 7.33 4.50
CA THR A 26 -1.56 7.84 3.70
C THR A 26 -1.91 6.81 2.65
N VAL A 27 -3.19 6.62 2.42
CA VAL A 27 -3.67 5.71 1.39
C VAL A 27 -4.53 6.49 0.43
N TRP A 28 -4.28 6.32 -0.85
CA TRP A 28 -5.17 6.89 -1.85
C TRP A 28 -5.30 5.94 -3.03
N THR A 29 -6.32 6.20 -3.84
CA THR A 29 -6.65 5.34 -4.96
C THR A 29 -6.30 6.04 -6.26
N GLY A 30 -5.70 5.31 -7.18
CA GLY A 30 -5.50 5.83 -8.52
C GLY A 30 -6.81 5.93 -9.27
N VAL A 31 -6.90 6.87 -10.18
CA VAL A 31 -8.10 7.05 -11.00
C VAL A 31 -7.94 6.46 -12.39
N ASP A 32 -6.73 6.27 -12.85
CA ASP A 32 -6.44 5.65 -14.13
C ASP A 32 -5.01 5.16 -14.12
N GLY A 33 -4.71 4.24 -15.00
CA GLY A 33 -3.35 3.72 -15.10
C GLY A 33 -3.35 2.34 -15.71
N PHE A 34 -2.14 1.80 -15.86
CA PHE A 34 -1.97 0.42 -16.29
C PHE A 34 -0.68 -0.14 -15.72
N GLY A 35 -0.60 -1.46 -15.73
CA GLY A 35 0.59 -2.15 -15.25
C GLY A 35 0.68 -3.50 -15.91
N LYS A 36 1.36 -4.42 -15.26
CA LYS A 36 1.52 -5.78 -15.79
C LYS A 36 0.19 -6.46 -16.04
N ARG A 37 -0.84 -6.07 -15.32
CA ARG A 37 -2.17 -6.68 -15.41
C ARG A 37 -3.13 -5.89 -16.27
N LYS A 38 -2.63 -5.08 -17.18
CA LYS A 38 -3.44 -4.25 -18.05
C LYS A 38 -3.89 -2.96 -17.40
N ARG A 39 -4.73 -2.23 -18.10
CA ARG A 39 -5.22 -0.95 -17.63
C ARG A 39 -6.22 -1.13 -16.50
N SER A 40 -6.06 -0.33 -15.48
CA SER A 40 -7.05 -0.25 -14.42
C SER A 40 -8.20 0.61 -14.90
N THR A 41 -9.41 0.19 -14.60
CA THR A 41 -10.58 0.95 -14.98
C THR A 41 -11.39 1.33 -13.74
N ILE A 42 -12.01 2.49 -13.81
CA ILE A 42 -12.90 2.95 -12.78
C ILE A 42 -14.30 3.05 -13.35
N GLN A 43 -15.25 2.58 -12.59
CA GLN A 43 -16.67 2.85 -12.90
C GLN A 43 -17.18 3.73 -11.78
N LEU A 44 -17.87 4.78 -12.16
CA LEU A 44 -18.18 5.84 -11.23
C LEU A 44 -19.52 5.70 -10.52
N GLU A 45 -20.26 4.67 -10.73
CA GLU A 45 -21.61 4.59 -10.17
C GLU A 45 -21.73 3.62 -9.02
N GLY A 46 -20.86 3.79 -8.03
CA GLY A 46 -20.93 2.99 -6.83
C GLY A 46 -20.43 1.58 -7.00
N ILE A 47 -19.92 1.24 -8.14
CA ILE A 47 -19.37 -0.08 -8.38
C ILE A 47 -17.89 -0.06 -8.11
N THR A 48 -17.50 -0.95 -7.23
CA THR A 48 -16.11 -1.09 -6.87
C THR A 48 -15.33 -1.70 -8.00
N ILE A 49 -14.20 -1.12 -8.29
CA ILE A 49 -13.33 -1.64 -9.29
C ILE A 49 -11.96 -1.87 -8.74
N ASN A 50 -11.23 -2.70 -9.43
CA ASN A 50 -9.86 -3.04 -9.08
C ASN A 50 -8.91 -1.88 -9.35
N MET A 51 -9.10 -0.80 -8.63
CA MET A 51 -8.17 0.30 -8.71
C MET A 51 -7.00 0.06 -7.79
N PRO A 52 -5.79 0.36 -8.22
CA PRO A 52 -4.64 0.21 -7.36
C PRO A 52 -4.72 1.19 -6.19
N LEU A 53 -4.41 0.68 -5.02
CA LEU A 53 -4.23 1.52 -3.85
C LEU A 53 -2.75 1.85 -3.72
N ILE A 54 -2.48 3.10 -3.40
CA ILE A 54 -1.12 3.55 -3.11
C ILE A 54 -1.07 3.88 -1.64
N MET A 55 -0.13 3.25 -0.95
CA MET A 55 0.09 3.55 0.46
C MET A 55 1.48 4.15 0.60
N GLU A 56 1.54 5.36 1.12
CA GLU A 56 2.80 6.02 1.39
C GLU A 56 3.06 6.02 2.88
N ILE A 57 4.25 5.61 3.25
CA ILE A 57 4.67 5.52 4.64
C ILE A 57 5.95 6.32 4.77
N ILE A 58 5.98 7.26 5.71
CA ILE A 58 7.15 8.08 5.93
C ILE A 58 7.55 8.00 7.38
N ASP A 59 8.80 7.61 7.62
CA ASP A 59 9.37 7.59 8.95
C ASP A 59 10.88 7.49 8.81
N GLU A 60 11.56 7.44 9.92
CA GLU A 60 12.99 7.28 9.93
C GLU A 60 13.40 5.89 9.46
N LYS A 61 14.53 5.85 8.78
CA LYS A 61 15.05 4.60 8.22
C LYS A 61 15.18 3.50 9.26
N LEU A 62 15.69 3.86 10.44
CA LEU A 62 15.89 2.88 11.51
C LEU A 62 14.60 2.26 12.01
N LYS A 63 13.49 2.97 11.86
CA LYS A 63 12.17 2.43 12.22
C LYS A 63 11.57 1.59 11.11
N LEU A 64 11.81 1.98 9.86
CA LEU A 64 11.21 1.30 8.71
C LEU A 64 11.94 0.02 8.34
N GLU A 65 13.26 0.02 8.38
CA GLU A 65 14.03 -1.13 7.92
C GLU A 65 13.64 -2.46 8.56
N PRO A 66 13.45 -2.53 9.88
CA PRO A 66 13.05 -3.80 10.49
C PRO A 66 11.69 -4.30 10.04
N LEU A 67 10.84 -3.42 9.52
CA LEU A 67 9.49 -3.77 9.11
C LEU A 67 9.40 -4.19 7.65
N LEU A 68 10.43 -3.91 6.85
CA LEU A 68 10.38 -4.17 5.42
C LEU A 68 10.12 -5.63 5.05
N PRO A 69 10.76 -6.62 5.70
CA PRO A 69 10.49 -8.01 5.36
C PRO A 69 9.03 -8.39 5.56
N GLU A 70 8.43 -7.92 6.65
CA GLU A 70 7.03 -8.24 6.92
C GLU A 70 6.10 -7.50 5.97
N LEU A 71 6.38 -6.26 5.67
CA LEU A 71 5.58 -5.51 4.70
C LEU A 71 5.61 -6.20 3.34
N LYS A 72 6.79 -6.63 2.91
CA LYS A 72 6.92 -7.33 1.66
C LYS A 72 6.14 -8.64 1.66
N ARG A 73 6.20 -9.36 2.77
CA ARG A 73 5.46 -10.60 2.92
C ARG A 73 3.95 -10.37 2.85
N MET A 74 3.48 -9.32 3.51
CA MET A 74 2.06 -9.00 3.53
C MET A 74 1.55 -8.58 2.15
N VAL A 75 2.34 -7.80 1.43
CA VAL A 75 1.96 -7.35 0.09
C VAL A 75 2.07 -8.49 -0.93
N ASP A 76 3.14 -9.27 -0.84
CA ASP A 76 3.38 -10.44 -1.70
C ASP A 76 3.18 -10.09 -3.17
N ASP A 77 2.40 -10.88 -3.90
CA ASP A 77 2.15 -10.67 -5.33
C ASP A 77 1.07 -9.62 -5.60
N ASN A 78 0.50 -9.06 -4.55
CA ASN A 78 -0.61 -8.11 -4.70
C ASN A 78 -0.13 -6.69 -5.01
N GLY A 79 1.16 -6.46 -4.97
CA GLY A 79 1.66 -5.13 -5.22
C GLY A 79 3.18 -5.05 -5.20
N LEU A 80 3.67 -3.83 -5.12
CA LEU A 80 5.07 -3.52 -5.14
C LEU A 80 5.43 -2.73 -3.90
N VAL A 81 6.55 -3.05 -3.29
CA VAL A 81 7.08 -2.29 -2.17
C VAL A 81 8.37 -1.63 -2.62
N THR A 82 8.43 -0.33 -2.51
CA THR A 82 9.63 0.43 -2.84
C THR A 82 10.03 1.29 -1.66
N ILE A 83 11.27 1.71 -1.63
CA ILE A 83 11.77 2.60 -0.60
C ILE A 83 12.72 3.61 -1.24
N HIS A 84 12.64 4.85 -0.79
CA HIS A 84 13.55 5.89 -1.22
C HIS A 84 13.61 6.97 -0.14
N GLU A 85 14.68 7.74 -0.17
CA GLU A 85 14.85 8.83 0.79
C GLU A 85 14.06 10.05 0.36
N VAL A 86 13.54 10.76 1.34
CA VAL A 86 12.87 12.04 1.12
C VAL A 86 13.42 13.04 2.13
N ASP A 87 13.40 14.30 1.75
CA ASP A 87 13.80 15.37 2.66
C ASP A 87 12.56 15.96 3.31
N SER A 88 12.64 16.10 4.63
CA SER A 88 11.59 16.77 5.38
C SER A 88 12.01 18.23 5.58
N ILE A 89 11.15 19.12 5.21
CA ILE A 89 11.43 20.55 5.28
C ILE A 89 10.91 21.13 6.57
#